data_0b387985893e306aa6d64df50ac71ad4
#
_entry.id   0b387985893e306aa6d64df50ac71ad4
#
_cell.length_a   1.000
_cell.length_b   1.000
_cell.length_c   1.000
_cell.angle_alpha   90.00
_cell.angle_beta   90.00
_cell.angle_gamma   90.00
#
_symmetry.space_group_name_H-M   'P 1'
#
loop_
_entity.id
_entity.type
_entity.pdbx_description
1 polymer ?
#
loop_
_entity_poly.entity_id
_entity_poly.type
_entity_poly.pdbx_seq_one_letter_code
_entity_poly.pdbx_strand_id
1 'polypeptide(L)'
;MTSESIETLSAHYGPYYKWILTTTGMLAAMTMILTSTMVNVAVPSIMGAYGVGQDQAQWMATAFLATMTASQLLGAWTIAAVGPRAGYLGAVVLFTIGSLMGAAAPNIDVLIVSRIVQGFAAGVVQPIAMVTIFRVFPTEQRGLALSVYGMGIMIAPILGPVVGGMAIDTWSWRHLFLVPLPIAGLSFVLGAVFMPTRDPDIKRLRFDWVGYALVVGTIICVMIFIANGQRDGWTSSASMMRGLIGLACGVSFVFSQLRSDSPILDCTLFKNQQFVAAAVLGFVFGAGNFGSTYIIPVFVQSVQNFTPTAAGMVTVPAGMVLMVMFPIAGRLVDTFPVRYLAIFGLLVFAFGAILLHSTDVNTAYWTLAYYVVIGRVGMSVMMPAINVTALKSVTPEQLNQGSGAINFIRLMGGAVGVNGLVAFMERRAEFHGTSYTATQTPENSSSRALLEQVADILHAVGVPDAIVQPGALHFLSRVIEAQANTMGFKDGFMLLTVVFILALIPAWTMGRVKSPPSVNKKK
;
A
#
# COMPACT_ATOMS: atom_id res chain seq x y z
N MET A 1 -28.76 21.22 19.06
CA MET A 1 -27.28 21.15 19.01
C MET A 1 -26.84 22.32 18.16
N THR A 2 -26.22 23.33 18.77
CA THR A 2 -25.68 24.49 18.07
C THR A 2 -24.64 24.03 17.06
N SER A 3 -24.69 24.54 15.84
CA SER A 3 -23.70 24.23 14.79
C SER A 3 -22.35 24.79 15.23
N GLU A 4 -21.43 23.91 15.64
CA GLU A 4 -20.06 24.30 15.98
C GLU A 4 -19.27 24.45 14.68
N SER A 5 -19.31 25.69 14.15
CA SER A 5 -18.55 26.05 12.95
C SER A 5 -17.05 26.17 13.27
N ILE A 6 -16.21 26.18 12.23
CA ILE A 6 -14.76 26.43 12.39
C ILE A 6 -14.51 27.76 13.12
N GLU A 7 -15.32 28.78 12.84
CA GLU A 7 -15.20 30.11 13.43
C GLU A 7 -15.51 30.11 14.92
N THR A 8 -16.60 29.43 15.33
CA THR A 8 -16.97 29.33 16.75
C THR A 8 -15.95 28.53 17.55
N LEU A 9 -15.43 27.44 17.01
CA LEU A 9 -14.38 26.64 17.65
C LEU A 9 -13.05 27.41 17.70
N SER A 10 -12.68 28.13 16.65
CA SER A 10 -11.48 28.98 16.65
C SER A 10 -11.57 30.13 17.65
N ALA A 11 -12.75 30.72 17.82
CA ALA A 11 -12.99 31.78 18.82
C ALA A 11 -12.91 31.23 20.25
N HIS A 12 -13.40 30.00 20.47
CA HIS A 12 -13.42 29.37 21.79
C HIS A 12 -12.05 28.87 22.23
N TYR A 13 -11.30 28.17 21.34
CA TYR A 13 -10.00 27.54 21.67
C TYR A 13 -8.79 28.38 21.25
N GLY A 14 -9.00 29.51 20.60
CA GLY A 14 -7.94 30.45 20.21
C GLY A 14 -6.96 29.89 19.14
N PRO A 15 -5.72 30.45 19.08
CA PRO A 15 -4.77 30.13 18.01
C PRO A 15 -4.25 28.67 18.02
N TYR A 16 -4.43 27.96 19.11
CA TYR A 16 -4.02 26.56 19.24
C TYR A 16 -4.99 25.57 18.57
N TYR A 17 -6.24 25.98 18.33
CA TYR A 17 -7.27 25.14 17.74
C TYR A 17 -6.81 24.45 16.45
N LYS A 18 -6.17 25.19 15.55
CA LYS A 18 -5.67 24.66 14.27
C LYS A 18 -4.68 23.50 14.45
N TRP A 19 -3.82 23.57 15.46
CA TRP A 19 -2.84 22.51 15.76
C TRP A 19 -3.47 21.29 16.42
N ILE A 20 -4.43 21.50 17.33
CA ILE A 20 -5.21 20.42 17.96
C ILE A 20 -5.97 19.64 16.89
N LEU A 21 -6.63 20.36 15.97
CA LEU A 21 -7.35 19.75 14.87
C LEU A 21 -6.43 18.95 13.92
N THR A 22 -5.25 19.49 13.63
CA THR A 22 -4.22 18.81 12.82
C THR A 22 -3.77 17.52 13.49
N THR A 23 -3.47 17.57 14.79
CA THR A 23 -3.09 16.40 15.59
C THR A 23 -4.21 15.36 15.61
N THR A 24 -5.47 15.79 15.75
CA THR A 24 -6.64 14.91 15.73
C THR A 24 -6.73 14.13 14.40
N GLY A 25 -6.68 14.83 13.28
CA GLY A 25 -6.72 14.20 11.96
C GLY A 25 -5.49 13.31 11.68
N MET A 26 -4.31 13.76 12.13
CA MET A 26 -3.05 13.03 12.02
C MET A 26 -3.09 11.71 12.80
N LEU A 27 -3.57 11.70 14.04
CA LEU A 27 -3.66 10.49 14.87
C LEU A 27 -4.54 9.43 14.23
N ALA A 28 -5.72 9.79 13.69
CA ALA A 28 -6.56 8.83 13.00
C ALA A 28 -5.90 8.26 11.74
N ALA A 29 -5.37 9.12 10.88
CA ALA A 29 -4.72 8.69 9.65
C ALA A 29 -3.47 7.83 9.96
N MET A 30 -2.67 8.23 10.94
CA MET A 30 -1.50 7.48 11.42
C MET A 30 -1.91 6.07 11.92
N THR A 31 -2.96 5.98 12.74
CA THR A 31 -3.48 4.70 13.27
C THR A 31 -3.86 3.74 12.14
N MET A 32 -4.55 4.23 11.13
CA MET A 32 -5.03 3.42 10.01
C MET A 32 -3.89 2.94 9.10
N ILE A 33 -2.90 3.81 8.85
CA ILE A 33 -1.71 3.45 8.07
C ILE A 33 -0.79 2.52 8.87
N LEU A 34 -0.63 2.75 10.17
CA LEU A 34 0.10 1.86 11.08
C LEU A 34 -0.44 0.43 10.99
N THR A 35 -1.77 0.27 11.12
CA THR A 35 -2.43 -1.05 11.01
C THR A 35 -2.21 -1.70 9.65
N SER A 36 -2.20 -0.92 8.58
CA SER A 36 -1.92 -1.42 7.23
C SER A 36 -0.53 -2.05 7.11
N THR A 37 0.47 -1.42 7.71
CA THR A 37 1.87 -1.87 7.61
C THR A 37 2.25 -2.93 8.65
N MET A 38 1.63 -2.91 9.85
CA MET A 38 1.80 -3.95 10.86
C MET A 38 1.42 -5.34 10.33
N VAL A 39 0.32 -5.43 9.59
CA VAL A 39 -0.20 -6.72 9.08
C VAL A 39 0.76 -7.37 8.09
N ASN A 40 1.57 -6.60 7.35
CA ASN A 40 2.54 -7.19 6.41
C ASN A 40 3.60 -8.06 7.10
N VAL A 41 3.96 -7.74 8.35
CA VAL A 41 4.89 -8.56 9.16
C VAL A 41 4.21 -9.82 9.70
N ALA A 42 2.88 -9.80 9.85
CA ALA A 42 2.10 -10.92 10.36
C ALA A 42 1.78 -11.99 9.31
N VAL A 43 2.02 -11.72 8.02
CA VAL A 43 1.62 -12.63 6.93
C VAL A 43 2.08 -14.06 7.17
N PRO A 44 3.36 -14.37 7.46
CA PRO A 44 3.79 -15.75 7.69
C PRO A 44 3.14 -16.38 8.92
N SER A 45 2.97 -15.62 10.01
CA SER A 45 2.30 -16.11 11.22
C SER A 45 0.82 -16.45 10.99
N ILE A 46 0.13 -15.68 10.16
CA ILE A 46 -1.27 -15.91 9.79
C ILE A 46 -1.39 -17.09 8.82
N MET A 47 -0.46 -17.22 7.85
CA MET A 47 -0.38 -18.39 6.99
C MET A 47 -0.26 -19.68 7.80
N GLY A 48 0.64 -19.70 8.79
CA GLY A 48 0.79 -20.83 9.70
C GLY A 48 -0.43 -21.10 10.57
N ALA A 49 -1.06 -20.04 11.11
CA ALA A 49 -2.22 -20.17 12.00
C ALA A 49 -3.49 -20.72 11.32
N TYR A 50 -3.68 -20.39 10.05
CA TYR A 50 -4.87 -20.84 9.28
C TYR A 50 -4.57 -21.93 8.25
N GLY A 51 -3.31 -22.31 8.05
CA GLY A 51 -2.90 -23.30 7.05
C GLY A 51 -3.17 -22.85 5.61
N VAL A 52 -3.03 -21.55 5.33
CA VAL A 52 -3.29 -20.93 4.02
C VAL A 52 -2.01 -20.57 3.28
N GLY A 53 -2.07 -20.54 1.97
CA GLY A 53 -0.98 -20.09 1.12
C GLY A 53 -0.83 -18.56 1.06
N GLN A 54 0.24 -18.13 0.41
CA GLN A 54 0.51 -16.71 0.22
C GLN A 54 -0.54 -16.03 -0.68
N ASP A 55 -1.11 -16.78 -1.64
CA ASP A 55 -2.22 -16.39 -2.51
C ASP A 55 -3.47 -15.92 -1.75
N GLN A 56 -3.76 -16.56 -0.62
CA GLN A 56 -4.87 -16.17 0.25
C GLN A 56 -4.45 -15.08 1.25
N ALA A 57 -3.26 -15.20 1.84
CA ALA A 57 -2.77 -14.27 2.84
C ALA A 57 -2.55 -12.85 2.29
N GLN A 58 -2.18 -12.70 1.02
CA GLN A 58 -2.03 -11.38 0.37
C GLN A 58 -3.32 -10.54 0.39
N TRP A 59 -4.50 -11.21 0.46
CA TRP A 59 -5.78 -10.51 0.52
C TRP A 59 -5.92 -9.61 1.74
N MET A 60 -5.19 -9.87 2.81
CA MET A 60 -5.17 -8.98 3.99
C MET A 60 -4.64 -7.58 3.66
N ALA A 61 -3.60 -7.49 2.85
CA ALA A 61 -3.07 -6.20 2.39
C ALA A 61 -3.92 -5.62 1.26
N THR A 62 -4.28 -6.46 0.29
CA THR A 62 -4.98 -6.05 -0.92
C THR A 62 -6.40 -5.60 -0.66
N ALA A 63 -7.19 -6.35 0.14
CA ALA A 63 -8.55 -5.96 0.48
C ALA A 63 -8.59 -4.61 1.21
N PHE A 64 -7.64 -4.37 2.12
CA PHE A 64 -7.49 -3.08 2.78
C PHE A 64 -7.19 -1.96 1.78
N LEU A 65 -6.18 -2.14 0.90
CA LEU A 65 -5.79 -1.13 -0.08
C LEU A 65 -6.89 -0.87 -1.11
N ALA A 66 -7.54 -1.92 -1.61
CA ALA A 66 -8.63 -1.80 -2.58
C ALA A 66 -9.82 -1.01 -2.02
N THR A 67 -10.27 -1.37 -0.81
CA THR A 67 -11.39 -0.68 -0.16
C THR A 67 -11.03 0.72 0.30
N MET A 68 -9.80 0.96 0.77
CA MET A 68 -9.29 2.29 1.08
C MET A 68 -9.28 3.17 -0.18
N THR A 69 -8.84 2.63 -1.31
CA THR A 69 -8.83 3.34 -2.59
C THR A 69 -10.24 3.71 -3.05
N ALA A 70 -11.17 2.77 -2.98
CA ALA A 70 -12.55 2.99 -3.37
C ALA A 70 -13.26 4.01 -2.46
N SER A 71 -13.12 3.86 -1.14
CA SER A 71 -13.79 4.72 -0.17
C SER A 71 -13.22 6.13 -0.10
N GLN A 72 -11.98 6.36 -0.55
CA GLN A 72 -11.39 7.69 -0.65
C GLN A 72 -12.19 8.62 -1.58
N LEU A 73 -12.81 8.07 -2.61
CA LEU A 73 -13.69 8.80 -3.53
C LEU A 73 -14.97 9.31 -2.86
N LEU A 74 -15.39 8.70 -1.74
CA LEU A 74 -16.53 9.13 -0.94
C LEU A 74 -16.22 10.33 -0.03
N GLY A 75 -14.98 10.68 0.19
CA GLY A 75 -14.56 11.66 1.20
C GLY A 75 -15.23 13.03 1.03
N ALA A 76 -15.20 13.59 -0.18
CA ALA A 76 -15.82 14.89 -0.47
C ALA A 76 -17.36 14.85 -0.28
N TRP A 77 -18.01 13.78 -0.72
CA TRP A 77 -19.44 13.58 -0.52
C TRP A 77 -19.78 13.42 0.96
N THR A 78 -19.01 12.66 1.72
CA THR A 78 -19.21 12.46 3.17
C THR A 78 -19.16 13.78 3.91
N ILE A 79 -18.21 14.66 3.59
CA ILE A 79 -18.10 16.01 4.17
C ILE A 79 -19.38 16.83 3.87
N ALA A 80 -19.85 16.79 2.64
CA ALA A 80 -21.03 17.56 2.22
C ALA A 80 -22.35 16.97 2.74
N ALA A 81 -22.47 15.64 2.82
CA ALA A 81 -23.70 14.95 3.20
C ALA A 81 -23.92 14.92 4.71
N VAL A 82 -22.94 14.47 5.47
CA VAL A 82 -23.05 14.26 6.94
C VAL A 82 -22.18 15.21 7.76
N GLY A 83 -21.22 15.88 7.14
CA GLY A 83 -20.30 16.81 7.79
C GLY A 83 -19.00 16.15 8.28
N PRO A 84 -17.96 16.98 8.52
CA PRO A 84 -16.62 16.48 8.89
C PRO A 84 -16.64 15.67 10.19
N ARG A 85 -17.29 16.15 11.26
CA ARG A 85 -17.35 15.47 12.58
C ARG A 85 -18.01 14.09 12.48
N ALA A 86 -19.24 14.04 11.92
CA ALA A 86 -19.99 12.79 11.85
C ALA A 86 -19.31 11.76 10.92
N GLY A 87 -18.78 12.21 9.78
CA GLY A 87 -18.02 11.36 8.87
C GLY A 87 -16.75 10.80 9.50
N TYR A 88 -15.99 11.65 10.19
CA TYR A 88 -14.77 11.27 10.90
C TYR A 88 -15.04 10.26 12.03
N LEU A 89 -15.98 10.57 12.93
CA LEU A 89 -16.33 9.69 14.06
C LEU A 89 -16.89 8.36 13.57
N GLY A 90 -17.78 8.37 12.58
CA GLY A 90 -18.34 7.17 11.96
C GLY A 90 -17.24 6.27 11.37
N ALA A 91 -16.26 6.87 10.69
CA ALA A 91 -15.14 6.11 10.15
C ALA A 91 -14.23 5.53 11.26
N VAL A 92 -13.94 6.27 12.34
CA VAL A 92 -13.15 5.74 13.47
C VAL A 92 -13.90 4.61 14.18
N VAL A 93 -15.22 4.69 14.33
CA VAL A 93 -16.06 3.59 14.86
C VAL A 93 -16.00 2.37 13.94
N LEU A 94 -16.15 2.54 12.63
CA LEU A 94 -16.03 1.45 11.67
C LEU A 94 -14.64 0.80 11.72
N PHE A 95 -13.58 1.60 11.82
CA PHE A 95 -12.23 1.10 12.00
C PHE A 95 -12.10 0.24 13.27
N THR A 96 -12.66 0.71 14.39
CA THR A 96 -12.67 -0.02 15.66
C THR A 96 -13.42 -1.34 15.55
N ILE A 97 -14.60 -1.34 14.91
CA ILE A 97 -15.37 -2.58 14.65
C ILE A 97 -14.54 -3.55 13.80
N GLY A 98 -13.94 -3.08 12.69
CA GLY A 98 -13.06 -3.90 11.86
C GLY A 98 -11.86 -4.45 12.64
N SER A 99 -11.26 -3.66 13.53
CA SER A 99 -10.16 -4.09 14.38
C SER A 99 -10.58 -5.20 15.36
N LEU A 100 -11.70 -5.04 16.04
CA LEU A 100 -12.23 -6.08 16.93
C LEU A 100 -12.60 -7.37 16.17
N MET A 101 -13.20 -7.24 14.98
CA MET A 101 -13.46 -8.39 14.10
C MET A 101 -12.17 -9.11 13.72
N GLY A 102 -11.11 -8.38 13.36
CA GLY A 102 -9.82 -8.95 12.99
C GLY A 102 -9.14 -9.69 14.16
N ALA A 103 -9.18 -9.11 15.35
CA ALA A 103 -8.65 -9.75 16.57
C ALA A 103 -9.39 -11.05 16.93
N ALA A 104 -10.71 -11.09 16.72
CA ALA A 104 -11.58 -12.23 17.03
C ALA A 104 -11.78 -13.20 15.85
N ALA A 105 -11.12 -12.98 14.70
CA ALA A 105 -11.35 -13.75 13.48
C ALA A 105 -11.10 -15.25 13.68
N PRO A 106 -12.09 -16.12 13.41
CA PRO A 106 -11.95 -17.58 13.52
C PRO A 106 -11.29 -18.19 12.27
N ASN A 107 -11.36 -17.53 11.13
CA ASN A 107 -10.82 -17.98 9.85
C ASN A 107 -10.33 -16.79 9.00
N ILE A 108 -9.66 -17.11 7.89
CA ILE A 108 -9.06 -16.10 7.00
C ILE A 108 -10.14 -15.22 6.34
N ASP A 109 -11.32 -15.73 6.03
CA ASP A 109 -12.38 -14.98 5.34
C ASP A 109 -12.91 -13.85 6.24
N VAL A 110 -13.18 -14.15 7.52
CA VAL A 110 -13.58 -13.12 8.49
C VAL A 110 -12.47 -12.09 8.69
N LEU A 111 -11.21 -12.53 8.66
CA LEU A 111 -10.06 -11.64 8.74
C LEU A 111 -10.00 -10.72 7.51
N ILE A 112 -10.23 -11.22 6.31
CA ILE A 112 -10.30 -10.41 5.08
C ILE A 112 -11.45 -9.42 5.16
N VAL A 113 -12.64 -9.83 5.62
CA VAL A 113 -13.79 -8.91 5.82
C VAL A 113 -13.44 -7.81 6.82
N SER A 114 -12.73 -8.14 7.90
CA SER A 114 -12.25 -7.12 8.85
C SER A 114 -11.35 -6.08 8.16
N ARG A 115 -10.48 -6.51 7.24
CA ARG A 115 -9.60 -5.63 6.46
C ARG A 115 -10.36 -4.76 5.47
N ILE A 116 -11.46 -5.28 4.88
CA ILE A 116 -12.38 -4.49 4.05
C ILE A 116 -12.99 -3.34 4.87
N VAL A 117 -13.49 -3.63 6.07
CA VAL A 117 -14.10 -2.63 6.96
C VAL A 117 -13.07 -1.58 7.41
N GLN A 118 -11.86 -2.02 7.81
CA GLN A 118 -10.77 -1.11 8.18
C GLN A 118 -10.31 -0.24 7.01
N GLY A 119 -10.16 -0.82 5.80
CA GLY A 119 -9.76 -0.11 4.60
C GLY A 119 -10.79 0.95 4.20
N PHE A 120 -12.09 0.61 4.28
CA PHE A 120 -13.17 1.56 4.03
C PHE A 120 -13.08 2.78 4.97
N ALA A 121 -12.92 2.53 6.25
CA ALA A 121 -12.75 3.59 7.26
C ALA A 121 -11.53 4.48 6.97
N ALA A 122 -10.39 3.86 6.64
CA ALA A 122 -9.14 4.55 6.34
C ALA A 122 -9.26 5.48 5.12
N GLY A 123 -9.93 5.03 4.07
CA GLY A 123 -10.12 5.82 2.86
C GLY A 123 -11.03 7.04 3.08
N VAL A 124 -12.04 6.93 3.95
CA VAL A 124 -12.92 8.07 4.29
C VAL A 124 -12.23 9.10 5.19
N VAL A 125 -11.44 8.66 6.18
CA VAL A 125 -10.80 9.57 7.15
C VAL A 125 -9.77 10.49 6.51
N GLN A 126 -8.94 9.99 5.59
CA GLN A 126 -7.84 10.76 5.02
C GLN A 126 -8.28 12.06 4.33
N PRO A 127 -9.24 12.06 3.39
CA PRO A 127 -9.70 13.30 2.78
C PRO A 127 -10.44 14.21 3.76
N ILE A 128 -11.18 13.67 4.73
CA ILE A 128 -11.85 14.47 5.76
C ILE A 128 -10.81 15.26 6.58
N ALA A 129 -9.77 14.58 7.08
CA ALA A 129 -8.71 15.21 7.85
C ALA A 129 -8.00 16.29 7.02
N MET A 130 -7.58 15.96 5.80
CA MET A 130 -6.86 16.87 4.91
C MET A 130 -7.67 18.12 4.57
N VAL A 131 -8.93 17.99 4.17
CA VAL A 131 -9.80 19.11 3.81
C VAL A 131 -10.09 19.99 5.03
N THR A 132 -10.31 19.39 6.20
CA THR A 132 -10.61 20.14 7.43
C THR A 132 -9.39 20.95 7.88
N ILE A 133 -8.19 20.35 7.84
CA ILE A 133 -6.92 21.05 8.11
C ILE A 133 -6.76 22.23 7.14
N PHE A 134 -6.95 21.99 5.85
CA PHE A 134 -6.80 23.01 4.81
C PHE A 134 -7.76 24.21 5.00
N ARG A 135 -8.94 23.99 5.57
CA ARG A 135 -9.93 25.06 5.83
C ARG A 135 -9.60 25.91 7.07
N VAL A 136 -9.00 25.29 8.09
CA VAL A 136 -8.71 25.99 9.37
C VAL A 136 -7.46 26.86 9.29
N PHE A 137 -6.50 26.53 8.41
CA PHE A 137 -5.26 27.31 8.28
C PHE A 137 -5.40 28.45 7.28
N PRO A 138 -4.81 29.66 7.60
CA PRO A 138 -4.64 30.73 6.64
C PRO A 138 -3.87 30.25 5.41
N THR A 139 -4.09 30.90 4.27
CA THR A 139 -3.51 30.50 2.98
C THR A 139 -1.98 30.38 3.03
N GLU A 140 -1.31 31.27 3.77
CA GLU A 140 0.14 31.33 3.91
C GLU A 140 0.71 30.17 4.75
N GLN A 141 -0.10 29.56 5.61
CA GLN A 141 0.32 28.50 6.54
C GLN A 141 -0.17 27.08 6.11
N ARG A 142 -0.94 26.97 5.04
CA ARG A 142 -1.49 25.69 4.57
C ARG A 142 -0.40 24.68 4.21
N GLY A 143 0.69 25.15 3.59
CA GLY A 143 1.85 24.29 3.27
C GLY A 143 2.49 23.69 4.53
N LEU A 144 2.69 24.53 5.56
CA LEU A 144 3.22 24.05 6.85
C LEU A 144 2.30 23.02 7.51
N ALA A 145 1.00 23.27 7.54
CA ALA A 145 0.02 22.38 8.13
C ALA A 145 -0.01 21.00 7.44
N LEU A 146 0.01 20.99 6.11
CA LEU A 146 0.05 19.76 5.32
C LEU A 146 1.39 19.02 5.49
N SER A 147 2.49 19.75 5.68
CA SER A 147 3.80 19.15 5.95
C SER A 147 3.81 18.45 7.32
N VAL A 148 3.28 19.09 8.36
CA VAL A 148 3.16 18.49 9.71
C VAL A 148 2.25 17.26 9.69
N TYR A 149 1.09 17.35 9.02
CA TYR A 149 0.20 16.21 8.81
C TYR A 149 0.89 15.06 8.06
N GLY A 150 1.59 15.38 6.98
CA GLY A 150 2.34 14.41 6.18
C GLY A 150 3.48 13.73 6.95
N MET A 151 4.22 14.47 7.79
CA MET A 151 5.26 13.87 8.65
C MET A 151 4.67 12.86 9.62
N GLY A 152 3.53 13.16 10.27
CA GLY A 152 2.85 12.22 11.16
C GLY A 152 2.43 10.94 10.45
N ILE A 153 1.89 11.05 9.25
CA ILE A 153 1.51 9.91 8.42
C ILE A 153 2.73 9.05 8.04
N MET A 154 3.89 9.68 7.78
CA MET A 154 5.12 8.96 7.40
C MET A 154 5.77 8.19 8.54
N ILE A 155 5.53 8.55 9.78
CA ILE A 155 6.00 7.81 10.95
C ILE A 155 5.32 6.43 11.04
N ALA A 156 4.07 6.33 10.63
CA ALA A 156 3.30 5.08 10.71
C ALA A 156 3.91 3.89 9.95
N PRO A 157 4.34 4.01 8.68
CA PRO A 157 5.03 2.92 7.98
C PRO A 157 6.37 2.51 8.59
N ILE A 158 7.02 3.40 9.33
CA ILE A 158 8.27 3.11 10.03
C ILE A 158 7.99 2.32 11.30
N LEU A 159 7.05 2.79 12.10
CA LEU A 159 6.69 2.16 13.37
C LEU A 159 5.89 0.87 13.19
N GLY A 160 5.08 0.78 12.12
CA GLY A 160 4.17 -0.34 11.91
C GLY A 160 4.85 -1.71 11.94
N PRO A 161 5.86 -1.97 11.12
CA PRO A 161 6.55 -3.26 11.12
C PRO A 161 7.23 -3.58 12.45
N VAL A 162 7.78 -2.59 13.16
CA VAL A 162 8.43 -2.79 14.46
C VAL A 162 7.42 -3.14 15.53
N VAL A 163 6.40 -2.30 15.69
CA VAL A 163 5.33 -2.51 16.68
C VAL A 163 4.59 -3.81 16.37
N GLY A 164 4.37 -4.09 15.08
CA GLY A 164 3.77 -5.33 14.61
C GLY A 164 4.60 -6.55 14.96
N GLY A 165 5.90 -6.53 14.68
CA GLY A 165 6.82 -7.61 15.00
C GLY A 165 6.87 -7.87 16.51
N MET A 166 7.07 -6.81 17.30
CA MET A 166 7.08 -6.93 18.78
C MET A 166 5.77 -7.51 19.32
N ALA A 167 4.61 -7.09 18.80
CA ALA A 167 3.32 -7.61 19.23
C ALA A 167 3.14 -9.10 18.88
N ILE A 168 3.68 -9.56 17.75
CA ILE A 168 3.64 -10.98 17.36
C ILE A 168 4.54 -11.81 18.26
N ASP A 169 5.78 -11.37 18.48
CA ASP A 169 6.79 -12.12 19.25
C ASP A 169 6.44 -12.19 20.74
N THR A 170 5.79 -11.13 21.31
CA THR A 170 5.46 -11.08 22.74
C THR A 170 4.10 -11.70 23.06
N TRP A 171 3.13 -11.59 22.16
CA TRP A 171 1.75 -12.02 22.40
C TRP A 171 1.24 -12.95 21.30
N SER A 172 0.65 -12.37 20.24
CA SER A 172 0.21 -13.10 19.04
C SER A 172 -0.12 -12.13 17.92
N TRP A 173 -0.25 -12.63 16.69
CA TRP A 173 -0.66 -11.82 15.55
C TRP A 173 -2.05 -11.16 15.73
N ARG A 174 -2.93 -11.71 16.57
CA ARG A 174 -4.26 -11.12 16.86
C ARG A 174 -4.16 -9.75 17.53
N HIS A 175 -3.14 -9.52 18.33
CA HIS A 175 -2.92 -8.24 19.03
C HIS A 175 -2.58 -7.10 18.09
N LEU A 176 -2.16 -7.37 16.84
CA LEU A 176 -1.96 -6.34 15.81
C LEU A 176 -3.21 -5.50 15.55
N PHE A 177 -4.38 -6.09 15.73
CA PHE A 177 -5.66 -5.40 15.57
C PHE A 177 -6.07 -4.62 16.83
N LEU A 178 -5.53 -4.95 17.99
CA LEU A 178 -5.85 -4.30 19.27
C LEU A 178 -4.89 -3.13 19.58
N VAL A 179 -3.61 -3.26 19.24
CA VAL A 179 -2.57 -2.24 19.51
C VAL A 179 -2.93 -0.83 18.98
N PRO A 180 -3.53 -0.65 17.82
CA PRO A 180 -3.93 0.68 17.33
C PRO A 180 -5.16 1.27 18.04
N LEU A 181 -5.96 0.47 18.77
CA LEU A 181 -7.24 0.91 19.35
C LEU A 181 -7.12 2.02 20.39
N PRO A 182 -6.11 2.04 21.30
CA PRO A 182 -5.93 3.16 22.22
C PRO A 182 -5.74 4.50 21.51
N ILE A 183 -4.95 4.52 20.41
CA ILE A 183 -4.73 5.73 19.61
C ILE A 183 -6.03 6.10 18.87
N ALA A 184 -6.75 5.12 18.33
CA ALA A 184 -8.05 5.34 17.70
C ALA A 184 -9.07 5.92 18.70
N GLY A 185 -9.10 5.42 19.92
CA GLY A 185 -9.95 5.92 21.01
C GLY A 185 -9.63 7.37 21.38
N LEU A 186 -8.34 7.71 21.53
CA LEU A 186 -7.90 9.09 21.73
C LEU A 186 -8.33 9.98 20.56
N SER A 187 -8.09 9.52 19.33
CA SER A 187 -8.50 10.23 18.11
C SER A 187 -10.01 10.43 18.03
N PHE A 188 -10.80 9.44 18.47
CA PHE A 188 -12.26 9.57 18.56
C PHE A 188 -12.69 10.66 19.54
N VAL A 189 -12.14 10.67 20.77
CA VAL A 189 -12.46 11.68 21.78
C VAL A 189 -12.08 13.09 21.29
N LEU A 190 -10.88 13.25 20.75
CA LEU A 190 -10.44 14.53 20.18
C LEU A 190 -11.33 14.95 19.00
N GLY A 191 -11.71 14.01 18.14
CA GLY A 191 -12.60 14.25 17.02
C GLY A 191 -14.01 14.67 17.44
N ALA A 192 -14.54 14.07 18.50
CA ALA A 192 -15.84 14.43 19.06
C ALA A 192 -15.88 15.87 19.61
N VAL A 193 -14.76 16.35 20.13
CA VAL A 193 -14.65 17.68 20.72
C VAL A 193 -14.25 18.73 19.68
N PHE A 194 -13.23 18.45 18.87
CA PHE A 194 -12.56 19.47 18.05
C PHE A 194 -12.93 19.45 16.56
N MET A 195 -13.51 18.36 16.02
CA MET A 195 -13.94 18.37 14.63
C MET A 195 -15.16 19.29 14.43
N PRO A 196 -15.18 20.12 13.37
CA PRO A 196 -16.31 20.99 13.09
C PRO A 196 -17.52 20.18 12.63
N THR A 197 -18.71 20.66 12.98
CA THR A 197 -19.97 20.09 12.48
C THR A 197 -20.21 20.47 11.03
N ARG A 198 -21.26 19.92 10.44
CA ARG A 198 -21.65 20.25 9.07
C ARG A 198 -22.01 21.71 8.96
N ASP A 199 -21.46 22.39 7.97
CA ASP A 199 -21.84 23.73 7.58
C ASP A 199 -23.20 23.68 6.85
N PRO A 200 -24.26 24.35 7.35
CA PRO A 200 -25.59 24.35 6.73
C PRO A 200 -25.61 24.92 5.32
N ASP A 201 -24.70 25.87 5.01
CA ASP A 201 -24.66 26.58 3.73
C ASP A 201 -24.05 25.74 2.61
N ILE A 202 -23.36 24.64 2.94
CA ILE A 202 -22.82 23.73 1.93
C ILE A 202 -23.95 22.90 1.32
N LYS A 203 -24.23 23.16 0.02
CA LYS A 203 -25.17 22.36 -0.77
C LYS A 203 -24.76 20.89 -0.77
N ARG A 204 -25.75 20.00 -0.61
CA ARG A 204 -25.50 18.55 -0.75
C ARG A 204 -25.06 18.27 -2.18
N LEU A 205 -23.86 17.72 -2.33
CA LEU A 205 -23.35 17.28 -3.61
C LEU A 205 -24.16 16.07 -4.10
N ARG A 206 -24.57 16.09 -5.35
CA ARG A 206 -25.06 14.87 -6.02
C ARG A 206 -23.87 13.94 -6.20
N PHE A 207 -23.98 12.73 -5.70
CA PHE A 207 -22.93 11.73 -5.84
C PHE A 207 -23.26 10.79 -7.00
N ASP A 208 -22.29 10.50 -7.82
CA ASP A 208 -22.42 9.54 -8.93
C ASP A 208 -22.31 8.10 -8.39
N TRP A 209 -23.43 7.59 -7.86
CA TRP A 209 -23.50 6.22 -7.34
C TRP A 209 -23.26 5.17 -8.41
N VAL A 210 -23.62 5.43 -9.67
CA VAL A 210 -23.42 4.52 -10.80
C VAL A 210 -21.94 4.43 -11.12
N GLY A 211 -21.27 5.57 -11.30
CA GLY A 211 -19.84 5.61 -11.49
C GLY A 211 -19.07 4.97 -10.33
N TYR A 212 -19.52 5.21 -9.08
CA TYR A 212 -18.92 4.59 -7.90
C TYR A 212 -19.05 3.06 -7.91
N ALA A 213 -20.22 2.52 -8.16
CA ALA A 213 -20.45 1.08 -8.26
C ALA A 213 -19.59 0.44 -9.38
N LEU A 214 -19.48 1.11 -10.52
CA LEU A 214 -18.66 0.64 -11.65
C LEU A 214 -17.16 0.61 -11.31
N VAL A 215 -16.62 1.64 -10.68
CA VAL A 215 -15.19 1.65 -10.28
C VAL A 215 -14.89 0.63 -9.19
N VAL A 216 -15.78 0.47 -8.22
CA VAL A 216 -15.67 -0.57 -7.17
C VAL A 216 -15.73 -1.95 -7.80
N GLY A 217 -16.69 -2.20 -8.70
CA GLY A 217 -16.80 -3.45 -9.45
C GLY A 217 -15.53 -3.75 -10.26
N THR A 218 -14.98 -2.73 -10.93
CA THR A 218 -13.69 -2.85 -11.65
C THR A 218 -12.57 -3.28 -10.71
N ILE A 219 -12.39 -2.59 -9.57
CA ILE A 219 -11.35 -2.88 -8.60
C ILE A 219 -11.48 -4.32 -8.10
N ILE A 220 -12.67 -4.72 -7.66
CA ILE A 220 -12.94 -6.05 -7.11
C ILE A 220 -12.66 -7.13 -8.16
N CYS A 221 -13.24 -7.01 -9.36
CA CYS A 221 -13.08 -8.02 -10.41
C CYS A 221 -11.63 -8.16 -10.89
N VAL A 222 -10.92 -7.03 -11.07
CA VAL A 222 -9.50 -7.03 -11.46
C VAL A 222 -8.64 -7.64 -10.36
N MET A 223 -8.90 -7.31 -9.08
CA MET A 223 -8.14 -7.86 -7.97
C MET A 223 -8.35 -9.37 -7.83
N ILE A 224 -9.61 -9.86 -7.93
CA ILE A 224 -9.91 -11.28 -7.87
C ILE A 224 -9.31 -12.02 -9.07
N PHE A 225 -9.37 -11.42 -10.27
CA PHE A 225 -8.76 -11.99 -11.46
C PHE A 225 -7.25 -12.20 -11.30
N ILE A 226 -6.53 -11.17 -10.80
CA ILE A 226 -5.08 -11.23 -10.60
C ILE A 226 -4.73 -12.21 -9.46
N ALA A 227 -5.41 -12.13 -8.32
CA ALA A 227 -5.07 -12.92 -7.14
C ALA A 227 -5.35 -14.41 -7.33
N ASN A 228 -6.43 -14.78 -8.02
CA ASN A 228 -6.82 -16.18 -8.19
C ASN A 228 -6.39 -16.76 -9.55
N GLY A 229 -5.84 -15.95 -10.45
CA GLY A 229 -5.50 -16.38 -11.81
C GLY A 229 -4.52 -17.54 -11.85
N GLN A 230 -3.56 -17.61 -10.92
CA GLN A 230 -2.62 -18.72 -10.83
C GLN A 230 -3.30 -20.01 -10.33
N ARG A 231 -4.12 -19.91 -9.29
CA ARG A 231 -4.79 -21.05 -8.66
C ARG A 231 -5.91 -21.64 -9.53
N ASP A 232 -6.76 -20.78 -10.09
CA ASP A 232 -7.93 -21.20 -10.88
C ASP A 232 -7.56 -21.44 -12.35
N GLY A 233 -6.35 -21.08 -12.77
CA GLY A 233 -5.90 -21.04 -14.17
C GLY A 233 -6.34 -19.77 -14.90
N TRP A 234 -5.39 -19.06 -15.53
CA TRP A 234 -5.64 -17.79 -16.23
C TRP A 234 -6.65 -17.90 -17.37
N THR A 235 -6.72 -19.08 -18.01
CA THR A 235 -7.61 -19.40 -19.15
C THR A 235 -8.88 -20.10 -18.74
N SER A 236 -9.12 -20.34 -17.45
CA SER A 236 -10.35 -20.94 -16.97
C SER A 236 -11.56 -20.03 -17.23
N SER A 237 -12.72 -20.61 -17.49
CA SER A 237 -13.95 -19.85 -17.76
C SER A 237 -14.27 -18.86 -16.61
N ALA A 238 -14.01 -19.24 -15.37
CA ALA A 238 -14.25 -18.41 -14.20
C ALA A 238 -13.30 -17.20 -14.17
N SER A 239 -12.00 -17.39 -14.43
CA SER A 239 -11.01 -16.31 -14.49
C SER A 239 -11.28 -15.37 -15.65
N MET A 240 -11.53 -15.90 -16.85
CA MET A 240 -11.86 -15.09 -18.02
C MET A 240 -13.14 -14.26 -17.81
N MET A 241 -14.18 -14.85 -17.20
CA MET A 241 -15.42 -14.14 -16.90
C MET A 241 -15.17 -12.97 -15.91
N ARG A 242 -14.38 -13.18 -14.85
CA ARG A 242 -14.00 -12.12 -13.91
C ARG A 242 -13.23 -10.99 -14.61
N GLY A 243 -12.27 -11.34 -15.47
CA GLY A 243 -11.51 -10.37 -16.27
C GLY A 243 -12.40 -9.57 -17.22
N LEU A 244 -13.33 -10.23 -17.91
CA LEU A 244 -14.29 -9.57 -18.81
C LEU A 244 -15.26 -8.66 -18.06
N ILE A 245 -15.80 -9.10 -16.92
CA ILE A 245 -16.67 -8.25 -16.09
C ILE A 245 -15.88 -7.04 -15.59
N GLY A 246 -14.64 -7.22 -15.10
CA GLY A 246 -13.79 -6.12 -14.67
C GLY A 246 -13.51 -5.12 -15.78
N LEU A 247 -13.21 -5.60 -16.98
CA LEU A 247 -13.01 -4.76 -18.17
C LEU A 247 -14.30 -4.04 -18.55
N ALA A 248 -15.44 -4.72 -18.59
CA ALA A 248 -16.74 -4.13 -18.90
C ALA A 248 -17.13 -3.04 -17.89
N CYS A 249 -16.94 -3.29 -16.58
CA CYS A 249 -17.15 -2.28 -15.54
C CYS A 249 -16.21 -1.08 -15.73
N GLY A 250 -14.92 -1.30 -16.02
CA GLY A 250 -13.95 -0.24 -16.24
C GLY A 250 -14.27 0.64 -17.46
N VAL A 251 -14.61 0.01 -18.58
CA VAL A 251 -15.06 0.71 -19.79
C VAL A 251 -16.34 1.49 -19.50
N SER A 252 -17.32 0.86 -18.87
CA SER A 252 -18.59 1.53 -18.51
C SER A 252 -18.36 2.67 -17.53
N PHE A 253 -17.41 2.55 -16.58
CA PHE A 253 -17.01 3.64 -15.70
C PHE A 253 -16.49 4.84 -16.50
N VAL A 254 -15.55 4.63 -17.43
CA VAL A 254 -15.02 5.72 -18.27
C VAL A 254 -16.14 6.40 -19.06
N PHE A 255 -17.03 5.62 -19.68
CA PHE A 255 -18.19 6.18 -20.39
C PHE A 255 -19.14 6.96 -19.47
N SER A 256 -19.39 6.46 -18.27
CA SER A 256 -20.21 7.15 -17.26
C SER A 256 -19.59 8.49 -16.88
N GLN A 257 -18.26 8.51 -16.60
CA GLN A 257 -17.55 9.74 -16.22
C GLN A 257 -17.50 10.79 -17.33
N LEU A 258 -17.42 10.36 -18.60
CA LEU A 258 -17.44 11.28 -19.76
C LEU A 258 -18.82 11.95 -19.97
N ARG A 259 -19.90 11.36 -19.43
CA ARG A 259 -21.28 11.83 -19.58
C ARG A 259 -21.87 12.43 -18.31
N SER A 260 -21.22 12.28 -17.18
CA SER A 260 -21.71 12.74 -15.88
C SER A 260 -21.53 14.25 -15.73
N ASP A 261 -22.57 14.93 -15.23
CA ASP A 261 -22.50 16.35 -14.86
C ASP A 261 -21.68 16.60 -13.58
N SER A 262 -21.45 15.54 -12.79
CA SER A 262 -20.66 15.60 -11.55
C SER A 262 -19.74 14.37 -11.45
N PRO A 263 -18.71 14.28 -12.33
CA PRO A 263 -17.86 13.11 -12.38
C PRO A 263 -17.04 12.96 -11.10
N ILE A 264 -16.91 11.71 -10.63
CA ILE A 264 -16.02 11.35 -9.51
C ILE A 264 -14.54 11.56 -9.92
N LEU A 265 -14.24 11.21 -11.18
CA LEU A 265 -12.93 11.36 -11.80
C LEU A 265 -13.09 12.14 -13.10
N ASP A 266 -12.53 13.34 -13.13
CA ASP A 266 -12.54 14.14 -14.35
C ASP A 266 -11.62 13.54 -15.42
N CYS A 267 -12.20 12.87 -16.41
CA CYS A 267 -11.46 12.27 -17.51
C CYS A 267 -10.75 13.30 -18.39
N THR A 268 -11.11 14.60 -18.31
CA THR A 268 -10.43 15.65 -19.09
C THR A 268 -8.98 15.85 -18.65
N LEU A 269 -8.64 15.49 -17.41
CA LEU A 269 -7.28 15.51 -16.87
C LEU A 269 -6.32 14.65 -17.72
N PHE A 270 -6.81 13.54 -18.26
CA PHE A 270 -6.01 12.61 -19.08
C PHE A 270 -5.77 13.11 -20.52
N LYS A 271 -6.35 14.23 -20.92
CA LYS A 271 -5.98 14.89 -22.18
C LYS A 271 -4.60 15.56 -22.11
N ASN A 272 -4.14 15.86 -20.90
CA ASN A 272 -2.82 16.44 -20.69
C ASN A 272 -1.76 15.34 -20.57
N GLN A 273 -0.84 15.28 -21.52
CA GLN A 273 0.23 14.29 -21.57
C GLN A 273 1.10 14.27 -20.30
N GLN A 274 1.29 15.40 -19.66
CA GLN A 274 2.07 15.51 -18.42
C GLN A 274 1.33 14.91 -17.24
N PHE A 275 0.00 15.10 -17.17
CA PHE A 275 -0.84 14.46 -16.17
C PHE A 275 -0.83 12.94 -16.35
N VAL A 276 -0.96 12.46 -17.60
CA VAL A 276 -0.89 11.02 -17.92
C VAL A 276 0.46 10.43 -17.49
N ALA A 277 1.57 11.10 -17.81
CA ALA A 277 2.89 10.65 -17.38
C ALA A 277 3.00 10.57 -15.84
N ALA A 278 2.53 11.60 -15.12
CA ALA A 278 2.49 11.61 -13.67
C ALA A 278 1.58 10.50 -13.12
N ALA A 279 0.43 10.23 -13.76
CA ALA A 279 -0.49 9.18 -13.38
C ALA A 279 0.13 7.78 -13.54
N VAL A 280 0.79 7.50 -14.66
CA VAL A 280 1.50 6.23 -14.89
C VAL A 280 2.63 6.06 -13.86
N LEU A 281 3.42 7.10 -13.62
CA LEU A 281 4.47 7.05 -12.59
C LEU A 281 3.90 6.92 -11.19
N GLY A 282 2.76 7.54 -10.90
CA GLY A 282 2.02 7.37 -9.65
C GLY A 282 1.58 5.94 -9.42
N PHE A 283 1.07 5.27 -10.47
CA PHE A 283 0.72 3.86 -10.44
C PHE A 283 1.94 2.98 -10.17
N VAL A 284 3.03 3.16 -10.91
CA VAL A 284 4.29 2.41 -10.72
C VAL A 284 4.88 2.66 -9.34
N PHE A 285 4.88 3.91 -8.87
CA PHE A 285 5.29 4.25 -7.50
C PHE A 285 4.47 3.49 -6.46
N GLY A 286 3.15 3.47 -6.61
CA GLY A 286 2.25 2.72 -5.74
C GLY A 286 2.59 1.23 -5.72
N ALA A 287 2.72 0.63 -6.90
CA ALA A 287 3.06 -0.78 -7.05
C ALA A 287 4.40 -1.12 -6.38
N GLY A 288 5.45 -0.34 -6.62
CA GLY A 288 6.75 -0.55 -5.99
C GLY A 288 6.76 -0.30 -4.49
N ASN A 289 6.09 0.77 -4.03
CA ASN A 289 6.06 1.12 -2.60
C ASN A 289 5.32 0.06 -1.76
N PHE A 290 4.08 -0.26 -2.14
CA PHE A 290 3.29 -1.24 -1.39
C PHE A 290 3.76 -2.67 -1.63
N GLY A 291 4.17 -3.00 -2.87
CA GLY A 291 4.76 -4.30 -3.20
C GLY A 291 6.03 -4.59 -2.39
N SER A 292 7.00 -3.67 -2.37
CA SER A 292 8.22 -3.84 -1.58
C SER A 292 7.97 -3.84 -0.06
N THR A 293 7.01 -3.05 0.42
CA THR A 293 6.63 -3.04 1.84
C THR A 293 5.97 -4.36 2.28
N TYR A 294 5.32 -5.06 1.35
CA TYR A 294 4.76 -6.38 1.60
C TYR A 294 5.82 -7.49 1.51
N ILE A 295 6.57 -7.53 0.39
CA ILE A 295 7.46 -8.66 0.07
C ILE A 295 8.69 -8.74 0.98
N ILE A 296 9.27 -7.60 1.40
CA ILE A 296 10.51 -7.59 2.18
C ILE A 296 10.35 -8.29 3.54
N PRO A 297 9.37 -7.97 4.40
CA PRO A 297 9.18 -8.69 5.65
C PRO A 297 8.85 -10.17 5.46
N VAL A 298 8.12 -10.52 4.40
CA VAL A 298 7.78 -11.92 4.08
C VAL A 298 9.04 -12.69 3.69
N PHE A 299 9.91 -12.12 2.83
CA PHE A 299 11.20 -12.70 2.45
C PHE A 299 12.08 -12.96 3.67
N VAL A 300 12.25 -11.95 4.54
CA VAL A 300 13.10 -12.04 5.73
C VAL A 300 12.64 -13.15 6.67
N GLN A 301 11.33 -13.34 6.82
CA GLN A 301 10.77 -14.39 7.67
C GLN A 301 10.78 -15.77 6.98
N SER A 302 10.34 -15.85 5.72
CA SER A 302 10.13 -17.13 5.03
C SER A 302 11.41 -17.74 4.44
N VAL A 303 12.40 -16.91 4.06
CA VAL A 303 13.65 -17.34 3.44
C VAL A 303 14.80 -17.35 4.44
N GLN A 304 14.93 -16.28 5.22
CA GLN A 304 16.02 -16.13 6.18
C GLN A 304 15.69 -16.62 7.59
N ASN A 305 14.42 -17.00 7.85
CA ASN A 305 13.92 -17.50 9.14
C ASN A 305 14.15 -16.53 10.32
N PHE A 306 14.18 -15.21 10.07
CA PHE A 306 14.22 -14.23 11.13
C PHE A 306 12.85 -14.08 11.83
N THR A 307 12.90 -13.61 13.07
CA THR A 307 11.68 -13.31 13.83
C THR A 307 10.90 -12.16 13.20
N PRO A 308 9.59 -12.08 13.42
CA PRO A 308 8.76 -10.95 12.99
C PRO A 308 9.29 -9.59 13.42
N THR A 309 9.83 -9.47 14.66
CA THR A 309 10.48 -8.22 15.12
C THR A 309 11.70 -7.88 14.25
N ALA A 310 12.58 -8.85 13.98
CA ALA A 310 13.75 -8.61 13.13
C ALA A 310 13.35 -8.21 11.71
N ALA A 311 12.32 -8.86 11.13
CA ALA A 311 11.78 -8.51 9.83
C ALA A 311 11.20 -7.09 9.79
N GLY A 312 10.56 -6.64 10.87
CA GLY A 312 10.12 -5.26 11.02
C GLY A 312 11.27 -4.27 11.10
N MET A 313 12.28 -4.60 11.91
CA MET A 313 13.46 -3.75 12.14
C MET A 313 14.31 -3.51 10.88
N VAL A 314 14.33 -4.44 9.92
CA VAL A 314 15.03 -4.25 8.61
C VAL A 314 14.53 -3.00 7.88
N THR A 315 13.26 -2.64 8.04
CA THR A 315 12.66 -1.49 7.35
C THR A 315 12.87 -0.15 8.06
N VAL A 316 13.29 -0.16 9.33
CA VAL A 316 13.45 1.06 10.15
C VAL A 316 14.50 2.02 9.59
N PRO A 317 15.73 1.59 9.24
CA PRO A 317 16.72 2.50 8.67
C PRO A 317 16.21 3.18 7.41
N ALA A 318 15.49 2.43 6.57
CA ALA A 318 14.88 2.95 5.35
C ALA A 318 13.78 3.98 5.62
N GLY A 319 12.99 3.77 6.67
CA GLY A 319 11.99 4.71 7.13
C GLY A 319 12.61 6.02 7.67
N MET A 320 13.68 5.92 8.44
CA MET A 320 14.42 7.10 8.94
C MET A 320 14.99 7.93 7.78
N VAL A 321 15.56 7.26 6.78
CA VAL A 321 16.08 7.93 5.58
C VAL A 321 14.96 8.61 4.80
N LEU A 322 13.80 7.98 4.65
CA LEU A 322 12.63 8.63 4.04
C LEU A 322 12.26 9.93 4.77
N MET A 323 12.22 9.91 6.11
CA MET A 323 11.85 11.06 6.93
C MET A 323 12.79 12.25 6.70
N VAL A 324 14.10 11.99 6.56
CA VAL A 324 15.11 13.02 6.30
C VAL A 324 15.11 13.47 4.84
N MET A 325 14.99 12.51 3.90
CA MET A 325 15.08 12.79 2.47
C MET A 325 13.84 13.49 1.91
N PHE A 326 12.68 13.34 2.52
CA PHE A 326 11.44 13.94 2.00
C PHE A 326 11.46 15.49 1.97
N PRO A 327 11.85 16.20 3.04
CA PRO A 327 12.02 17.65 3.00
C PRO A 327 13.11 18.10 2.00
N ILE A 328 14.18 17.32 1.88
CA ILE A 328 15.26 17.57 0.91
C ILE A 328 14.72 17.43 -0.52
N ALA A 329 14.00 16.35 -0.80
CA ALA A 329 13.39 16.10 -2.09
C ALA A 329 12.37 17.19 -2.48
N GLY A 330 11.59 17.69 -1.51
CA GLY A 330 10.69 18.82 -1.72
C GLY A 330 11.43 20.08 -2.20
N ARG A 331 12.58 20.41 -1.59
CA ARG A 331 13.42 21.54 -2.04
C ARG A 331 14.07 21.30 -3.41
N LEU A 332 14.49 20.05 -3.67
CA LEU A 332 15.08 19.70 -4.96
C LEU A 332 14.11 19.89 -6.11
N VAL A 333 12.82 19.58 -5.91
CA VAL A 333 11.77 19.77 -6.93
C VAL A 333 11.53 21.24 -7.28
N ASP A 334 11.83 22.16 -6.35
CA ASP A 334 11.73 23.59 -6.61
C ASP A 334 12.94 24.13 -7.39
N THR A 335 14.10 23.47 -7.31
CA THR A 335 15.37 23.92 -7.89
C THR A 335 15.76 23.19 -9.17
N PHE A 336 15.41 21.92 -9.30
CA PHE A 336 15.79 21.08 -10.43
C PHE A 336 14.58 20.72 -11.32
N PRO A 337 14.79 20.48 -12.63
CA PRO A 337 13.72 20.00 -13.50
C PRO A 337 13.17 18.65 -13.00
N VAL A 338 11.86 18.59 -12.80
CA VAL A 338 11.14 17.45 -12.20
C VAL A 338 11.43 16.12 -12.89
N ARG A 339 11.65 16.18 -14.22
CA ARG A 339 12.01 15.01 -15.04
C ARG A 339 13.26 14.30 -14.56
N TYR A 340 14.33 15.02 -14.28
CA TYR A 340 15.59 14.40 -13.86
C TYR A 340 15.48 13.80 -12.46
N LEU A 341 14.68 14.42 -11.60
CA LEU A 341 14.41 13.90 -10.26
C LEU A 341 13.57 12.61 -10.33
N ALA A 342 12.57 12.56 -11.20
CA ALA A 342 11.78 11.35 -11.43
C ALA A 342 12.65 10.20 -11.99
N ILE A 343 13.48 10.48 -13.01
CA ILE A 343 14.42 9.50 -13.59
C ILE A 343 15.41 9.02 -12.53
N PHE A 344 16.01 9.94 -11.77
CA PHE A 344 16.93 9.58 -10.68
C PHE A 344 16.26 8.66 -9.66
N GLY A 345 15.05 9.02 -9.21
CA GLY A 345 14.28 8.21 -8.25
C GLY A 345 13.98 6.81 -8.77
N LEU A 346 13.58 6.69 -10.05
CA LEU A 346 13.33 5.40 -10.70
C LEU A 346 14.58 4.53 -10.77
N LEU A 347 15.71 5.11 -11.20
CA LEU A 347 16.99 4.40 -11.32
C LEU A 347 17.52 3.93 -9.96
N VAL A 348 17.44 4.78 -8.94
CA VAL A 348 17.90 4.43 -7.59
C VAL A 348 17.03 3.33 -6.99
N PHE A 349 15.70 3.38 -7.18
CA PHE A 349 14.84 2.29 -6.73
C PHE A 349 15.12 0.99 -7.50
N ALA A 350 15.24 1.04 -8.82
CA ALA A 350 15.59 -0.12 -9.64
C ALA A 350 16.93 -0.73 -9.21
N PHE A 351 17.92 0.10 -8.91
CA PHE A 351 19.20 -0.35 -8.39
C PHE A 351 19.06 -1.05 -7.03
N GLY A 352 18.29 -0.49 -6.10
CA GLY A 352 17.99 -1.15 -4.83
C GLY A 352 17.28 -2.50 -5.01
N ALA A 353 16.36 -2.59 -5.97
CA ALA A 353 15.65 -3.83 -6.29
C ALA A 353 16.55 -4.90 -6.93
N ILE A 354 17.51 -4.49 -7.78
CA ILE A 354 18.58 -5.40 -8.30
C ILE A 354 19.45 -5.94 -7.17
N LEU A 355 19.82 -5.10 -6.22
CA LEU A 355 20.59 -5.55 -5.07
C LEU A 355 19.79 -6.56 -4.22
N LEU A 356 18.49 -6.33 -4.04
CA LEU A 356 17.60 -7.29 -3.36
C LEU A 356 17.46 -8.60 -4.15
N HIS A 357 17.47 -8.58 -5.48
CA HIS A 357 17.51 -9.80 -6.30
C HIS A 357 18.75 -10.67 -6.03
N SER A 358 19.88 -10.07 -5.66
CA SER A 358 21.11 -10.82 -5.34
C SER A 358 21.09 -11.45 -3.93
N THR A 359 20.08 -11.15 -3.09
CA THR A 359 20.01 -11.67 -1.71
C THR A 359 19.61 -13.15 -1.66
N ASP A 360 20.07 -13.84 -0.62
CA ASP A 360 19.79 -15.24 -0.33
C ASP A 360 19.67 -15.50 1.18
N VAL A 361 19.60 -16.76 1.56
CA VAL A 361 19.52 -17.21 2.97
C VAL A 361 20.73 -16.73 3.79
N ASN A 362 21.90 -16.61 3.16
CA ASN A 362 23.18 -16.27 3.82
C ASN A 362 23.44 -14.75 3.85
N THR A 363 22.59 -13.96 3.22
CA THR A 363 22.79 -12.50 3.15
C THR A 363 22.70 -11.88 4.53
N ALA A 364 23.75 -11.16 4.94
CA ALA A 364 23.80 -10.52 6.25
C ALA A 364 22.66 -9.52 6.43
N TYR A 365 22.08 -9.51 7.61
CA TYR A 365 20.94 -8.67 7.99
C TYR A 365 21.10 -7.18 7.63
N TRP A 366 22.24 -6.59 7.97
CA TRP A 366 22.51 -5.18 7.68
C TRP A 366 22.73 -4.89 6.19
N THR A 367 23.22 -5.86 5.43
CA THR A 367 23.33 -5.76 3.97
C THR A 367 21.95 -5.64 3.34
N LEU A 368 21.01 -6.48 3.78
CA LEU A 368 19.63 -6.41 3.32
C LEU A 368 18.98 -5.06 3.70
N ALA A 369 19.16 -4.61 4.94
CA ALA A 369 18.65 -3.31 5.39
C ALA A 369 19.22 -2.16 4.54
N TYR A 370 20.51 -2.21 4.19
CA TYR A 370 21.16 -1.22 3.33
C TYR A 370 20.55 -1.21 1.91
N TYR A 371 20.27 -2.37 1.32
CA TYR A 371 19.62 -2.46 0.02
C TYR A 371 18.22 -1.85 0.02
N VAL A 372 17.46 -2.08 1.10
CA VAL A 372 16.13 -1.46 1.30
C VAL A 372 16.25 0.07 1.41
N VAL A 373 17.25 0.58 2.13
CA VAL A 373 17.54 2.03 2.24
C VAL A 373 17.76 2.65 0.87
N ILE A 374 18.59 2.04 0.02
CA ILE A 374 18.85 2.54 -1.34
C ILE A 374 17.54 2.71 -2.11
N GLY A 375 16.69 1.69 -2.13
CA GLY A 375 15.39 1.77 -2.80
C GLY A 375 14.51 2.89 -2.25
N ARG A 376 14.49 3.11 -0.94
CA ARG A 376 13.68 4.17 -0.31
C ARG A 376 14.19 5.58 -0.60
N VAL A 377 15.49 5.78 -0.77
CA VAL A 377 16.05 7.06 -1.27
C VAL A 377 15.46 7.39 -2.64
N GLY A 378 15.41 6.43 -3.57
CA GLY A 378 14.76 6.64 -4.86
C GLY A 378 13.28 7.05 -4.75
N MET A 379 12.54 6.35 -3.90
CA MET A 379 11.12 6.64 -3.65
C MET A 379 10.88 8.04 -3.05
N SER A 380 11.74 8.48 -2.15
CA SER A 380 11.61 9.80 -1.49
C SER A 380 11.65 10.96 -2.49
N VAL A 381 12.48 10.84 -3.53
CA VAL A 381 12.64 11.88 -4.56
C VAL A 381 11.52 11.79 -5.61
N MET A 382 11.07 10.58 -5.93
CA MET A 382 10.07 10.35 -6.98
C MET A 382 8.69 10.90 -6.61
N MET A 383 8.25 10.74 -5.36
CA MET A 383 6.89 11.13 -4.95
C MET A 383 6.62 12.64 -5.07
N PRO A 384 7.46 13.57 -4.55
CA PRO A 384 7.27 15.00 -4.78
C PRO A 384 7.29 15.35 -6.28
N ALA A 385 8.15 14.72 -7.07
CA ALA A 385 8.25 14.94 -8.50
C ALA A 385 6.94 14.59 -9.22
N ILE A 386 6.31 13.45 -8.91
CA ILE A 386 5.01 13.05 -9.45
C ILE A 386 3.93 14.06 -9.08
N ASN A 387 3.82 14.40 -7.78
CA ASN A 387 2.78 15.29 -7.30
C ASN A 387 2.88 16.70 -7.93
N VAL A 388 4.09 17.26 -7.99
CA VAL A 388 4.30 18.60 -8.58
C VAL A 388 3.99 18.58 -10.07
N THR A 389 4.37 17.55 -10.82
CA THR A 389 4.04 17.44 -12.24
C THR A 389 2.53 17.36 -12.45
N ALA A 390 1.85 16.50 -11.69
CA ALA A 390 0.41 16.36 -11.79
C ALA A 390 -0.33 17.67 -11.51
N LEU A 391 0.02 18.34 -10.40
CA LEU A 391 -0.67 19.57 -9.98
C LEU A 391 -0.34 20.78 -10.86
N LYS A 392 0.89 20.88 -11.42
CA LYS A 392 1.24 21.94 -12.36
C LYS A 392 0.64 21.74 -13.77
N SER A 393 0.19 20.53 -14.08
CA SER A 393 -0.38 20.20 -15.39
C SER A 393 -1.88 20.47 -15.53
N VAL A 394 -2.55 20.83 -14.43
CA VAL A 394 -4.01 21.05 -14.37
C VAL A 394 -4.33 22.50 -14.06
N THR A 395 -5.57 22.94 -14.40
CA THR A 395 -6.03 24.30 -14.08
C THR A 395 -6.31 24.47 -12.58
N PRO A 396 -6.33 25.71 -12.05
CA PRO A 396 -6.63 25.95 -10.64
C PRO A 396 -7.96 25.33 -10.17
N GLU A 397 -8.97 25.31 -11.05
CA GLU A 397 -10.28 24.74 -10.77
C GLU A 397 -10.23 23.20 -10.65
N GLN A 398 -9.32 22.57 -11.39
CA GLN A 398 -9.13 21.10 -11.43
C GLN A 398 -8.15 20.59 -10.37
N LEU A 399 -7.47 21.45 -9.60
CA LEU A 399 -6.42 21.05 -8.64
C LEU A 399 -6.90 19.98 -7.64
N ASN A 400 -8.11 20.14 -7.10
CA ASN A 400 -8.67 19.18 -6.14
C ASN A 400 -8.94 17.82 -6.79
N GLN A 401 -9.49 17.81 -7.99
CA GLN A 401 -9.77 16.58 -8.75
C GLN A 401 -8.46 15.92 -9.21
N GLY A 402 -7.49 16.69 -9.69
CA GLY A 402 -6.17 16.19 -10.08
C GLY A 402 -5.41 15.55 -8.92
N SER A 403 -5.44 16.17 -7.74
CA SER A 403 -4.84 15.62 -6.53
C SER A 403 -5.52 14.30 -6.10
N GLY A 404 -6.86 14.27 -6.12
CA GLY A 404 -7.63 13.07 -5.83
C GLY A 404 -7.33 11.93 -6.82
N ALA A 405 -7.30 12.25 -8.11
CA ALA A 405 -7.01 11.29 -9.18
C ALA A 405 -5.62 10.66 -9.04
N ILE A 406 -4.58 11.44 -8.81
CA ILE A 406 -3.21 10.94 -8.62
C ILE A 406 -3.12 10.04 -7.39
N ASN A 407 -3.75 10.43 -6.29
CA ASN A 407 -3.74 9.61 -5.07
C ASN A 407 -4.50 8.29 -5.27
N PHE A 408 -5.67 8.34 -5.92
CA PHE A 408 -6.45 7.16 -6.31
C PHE A 408 -5.63 6.20 -7.18
N ILE A 409 -5.00 6.70 -8.26
CA ILE A 409 -4.19 5.90 -9.18
C ILE A 409 -2.98 5.28 -8.47
N ARG A 410 -2.35 6.02 -7.56
CA ARG A 410 -1.24 5.52 -6.75
C ARG A 410 -1.66 4.37 -5.83
N LEU A 411 -2.78 4.50 -5.13
CA LEU A 411 -3.31 3.44 -4.27
C LEU A 411 -3.77 2.23 -5.08
N MET A 412 -4.40 2.45 -6.22
CA MET A 412 -4.75 1.39 -7.17
C MET A 412 -3.50 0.65 -7.67
N GLY A 413 -2.44 1.41 -8.01
CA GLY A 413 -1.13 0.83 -8.32
C GLY A 413 -0.59 -0.04 -7.20
N GLY A 414 -0.76 0.39 -5.93
CA GLY A 414 -0.39 -0.40 -4.75
C GLY A 414 -1.14 -1.72 -4.66
N ALA A 415 -2.46 -1.69 -4.78
CA ALA A 415 -3.29 -2.89 -4.71
C ALA A 415 -3.00 -3.88 -5.85
N VAL A 416 -2.91 -3.38 -7.10
CA VAL A 416 -2.53 -4.19 -8.27
C VAL A 416 -1.10 -4.70 -8.14
N GLY A 417 -0.19 -3.86 -7.65
CA GLY A 417 1.22 -4.18 -7.51
C GLY A 417 1.48 -5.31 -6.52
N VAL A 418 0.84 -5.28 -5.34
CA VAL A 418 0.97 -6.38 -4.36
C VAL A 418 0.46 -7.69 -4.94
N ASN A 419 -0.76 -7.69 -5.49
CA ASN A 419 -1.34 -8.91 -6.07
C ASN A 419 -0.56 -9.45 -7.26
N GLY A 420 -0.19 -8.56 -8.21
CA GLY A 420 0.55 -8.96 -9.39
C GLY A 420 1.94 -9.49 -9.06
N LEU A 421 2.59 -8.87 -8.05
CA LEU A 421 3.91 -9.31 -7.59
C LEU A 421 3.84 -10.71 -6.95
N VAL A 422 2.86 -10.95 -6.06
CA VAL A 422 2.69 -12.26 -5.41
C VAL A 422 2.34 -13.33 -6.44
N ALA A 423 1.35 -13.08 -7.32
CA ALA A 423 0.98 -14.04 -8.37
C ALA A 423 2.16 -14.39 -9.30
N PHE A 424 2.98 -13.38 -9.64
CA PHE A 424 4.19 -13.60 -10.43
C PHE A 424 5.22 -14.47 -9.67
N MET A 425 5.45 -14.17 -8.38
CA MET A 425 6.39 -14.90 -7.55
C MET A 425 5.99 -16.36 -7.38
N GLU A 426 4.72 -16.64 -7.10
CA GLU A 426 4.20 -18.01 -6.96
C GLU A 426 4.38 -18.81 -8.25
N ARG A 427 4.05 -18.21 -9.39
CA ARG A 427 4.28 -18.84 -10.70
C ARG A 427 5.76 -19.14 -10.95
N ARG A 428 6.65 -18.21 -10.56
CA ARG A 428 8.10 -18.42 -10.70
C ARG A 428 8.62 -19.48 -9.74
N ALA A 429 8.12 -19.51 -8.50
CA ALA A 429 8.45 -20.55 -7.54
C ALA A 429 8.01 -21.94 -8.04
N GLU A 430 6.81 -22.09 -8.60
CA GLU A 430 6.33 -23.31 -9.22
C GLU A 430 7.22 -23.74 -10.40
N PHE A 431 7.57 -22.81 -11.29
CA PHE A 431 8.49 -23.06 -12.42
C PHE A 431 9.85 -23.55 -11.94
N HIS A 432 10.46 -22.88 -10.94
CA HIS A 432 11.74 -23.30 -10.40
C HIS A 432 11.64 -24.63 -9.65
N GLY A 433 10.56 -24.87 -8.90
CA GLY A 433 10.30 -26.13 -8.22
C GLY A 433 10.23 -27.30 -9.19
N THR A 434 9.46 -27.15 -10.27
CA THR A 434 9.37 -28.16 -11.33
C THR A 434 10.74 -28.40 -11.99
N SER A 435 11.49 -27.34 -12.29
CA SER A 435 12.82 -27.44 -12.90
C SER A 435 13.82 -28.15 -11.97
N TYR A 436 13.82 -27.83 -10.69
CA TYR A 436 14.69 -28.49 -9.70
C TYR A 436 14.28 -29.95 -9.51
N THR A 437 13.01 -30.26 -9.41
CA THR A 437 12.52 -31.64 -9.29
C THR A 437 12.96 -32.48 -10.48
N ALA A 438 12.89 -31.95 -11.69
CA ALA A 438 13.30 -32.66 -12.90
C ALA A 438 14.80 -33.02 -12.93
N THR A 439 15.65 -32.31 -12.16
CA THR A 439 17.09 -32.62 -12.06
C THR A 439 17.43 -33.63 -10.96
N GLN A 440 16.45 -34.04 -10.14
CA GLN A 440 16.65 -35.00 -9.04
C GLN A 440 16.51 -36.43 -9.57
N THR A 441 17.45 -36.84 -10.40
CA THR A 441 17.49 -38.21 -10.94
C THR A 441 18.37 -39.11 -10.05
N PRO A 442 18.23 -40.45 -10.14
CA PRO A 442 19.09 -41.37 -9.38
C PRO A 442 20.61 -41.19 -9.64
N GLU A 443 20.98 -40.61 -10.79
CA GLU A 443 22.36 -40.28 -11.15
C GLU A 443 22.89 -39.00 -10.53
N ASN A 444 22.01 -38.15 -9.98
CA ASN A 444 22.41 -36.88 -9.34
C ASN A 444 23.15 -37.19 -8.03
N SER A 445 24.48 -37.03 -8.05
CA SER A 445 25.36 -37.34 -6.91
C SER A 445 25.03 -36.48 -5.68
N SER A 446 24.69 -35.19 -5.87
CA SER A 446 24.36 -34.29 -4.78
C SER A 446 23.09 -34.68 -4.05
N SER A 447 22.05 -35.06 -4.81
CA SER A 447 20.78 -35.52 -4.24
C SER A 447 20.95 -36.84 -3.48
N ARG A 448 21.73 -37.76 -4.05
CA ARG A 448 22.05 -39.03 -3.40
C ARG A 448 22.81 -38.83 -2.09
N ALA A 449 23.87 -38.03 -2.12
CA ALA A 449 24.62 -37.71 -0.91
C ALA A 449 23.76 -37.07 0.18
N LEU A 450 22.86 -36.15 -0.19
CA LEU A 450 21.90 -35.55 0.76
C LEU A 450 20.93 -36.61 1.32
N LEU A 451 20.37 -37.47 0.49
CA LEU A 451 19.45 -38.52 0.93
C LEU A 451 20.14 -39.51 1.87
N GLU A 452 21.39 -39.92 1.56
CA GLU A 452 22.20 -40.77 2.44
C GLU A 452 22.48 -40.10 3.78
N GLN A 453 22.92 -38.83 3.79
CA GLN A 453 23.19 -38.09 5.03
C GLN A 453 21.91 -37.95 5.90
N VAL A 454 20.76 -37.64 5.28
CA VAL A 454 19.51 -37.52 6.01
C VAL A 454 19.05 -38.89 6.54
N ALA A 455 19.21 -39.96 5.73
CA ALA A 455 18.92 -41.31 6.18
C ALA A 455 19.76 -41.72 7.40
N ASP A 456 21.07 -41.45 7.37
CA ASP A 456 21.97 -41.71 8.49
C ASP A 456 21.57 -40.97 9.76
N ILE A 457 21.17 -39.69 9.65
CA ILE A 457 20.67 -38.89 10.78
C ILE A 457 19.38 -39.51 11.34
N LEU A 458 18.44 -39.91 10.47
CA LEU A 458 17.18 -40.52 10.89
C LEU A 458 17.41 -41.88 11.58
N HIS A 459 18.33 -42.69 11.10
CA HIS A 459 18.76 -43.93 11.75
C HIS A 459 19.40 -43.68 13.13
N ALA A 460 20.28 -42.69 13.23
CA ALA A 460 20.94 -42.32 14.48
C ALA A 460 19.97 -41.85 15.58
N VAL A 461 18.83 -41.27 15.18
CA VAL A 461 17.75 -40.81 16.11
C VAL A 461 16.76 -41.96 16.41
N GLY A 462 16.92 -43.14 15.82
CA GLY A 462 16.09 -44.31 16.09
C GLY A 462 14.77 -44.35 15.30
N VAL A 463 14.71 -43.69 14.15
CA VAL A 463 13.54 -43.78 13.27
C VAL A 463 13.47 -45.17 12.66
N PRO A 464 12.29 -45.85 12.63
CA PRO A 464 12.14 -47.17 12.01
C PRO A 464 12.52 -47.18 10.52
N ASP A 465 13.22 -48.22 10.06
CA ASP A 465 13.74 -48.34 8.69
C ASP A 465 12.66 -48.14 7.60
N ALA A 466 11.42 -48.55 7.88
CA ALA A 466 10.30 -48.39 6.96
C ALA A 466 9.96 -46.95 6.58
N ILE A 467 10.31 -45.97 7.44
CA ILE A 467 10.01 -44.55 7.23
C ILE A 467 11.25 -43.68 6.99
N VAL A 468 12.47 -44.23 7.06
CA VAL A 468 13.71 -43.48 6.82
C VAL A 468 13.77 -42.95 5.38
N GLN A 469 13.56 -43.79 4.38
CA GLN A 469 13.58 -43.39 2.98
C GLN A 469 12.47 -42.35 2.62
N PRO A 470 11.18 -42.59 3.01
CA PRO A 470 10.15 -41.57 2.85
C PRO A 470 10.50 -40.23 3.57
N GLY A 471 11.10 -40.31 4.76
CA GLY A 471 11.54 -39.14 5.51
C GLY A 471 12.65 -38.36 4.79
N ALA A 472 13.65 -39.05 4.25
CA ALA A 472 14.73 -38.42 3.49
C ALA A 472 14.20 -37.77 2.19
N LEU A 473 13.28 -38.43 1.47
CA LEU A 473 12.62 -37.85 0.29
C LEU A 473 11.77 -36.63 0.65
N HIS A 474 11.05 -36.69 1.77
CA HIS A 474 10.29 -35.53 2.26
C HIS A 474 11.23 -34.36 2.58
N PHE A 475 12.36 -34.61 3.21
CA PHE A 475 13.36 -33.56 3.47
C PHE A 475 13.89 -32.95 2.18
N LEU A 476 14.27 -33.75 1.19
CA LEU A 476 14.68 -33.28 -0.14
C LEU A 476 13.59 -32.42 -0.80
N SER A 477 12.34 -32.84 -0.75
CA SER A 477 11.21 -32.05 -1.26
C SER A 477 11.11 -30.68 -0.58
N ARG A 478 11.30 -30.62 0.73
CA ARG A 478 11.30 -29.35 1.49
C ARG A 478 12.47 -28.44 1.11
N VAL A 479 13.65 -29.01 0.85
CA VAL A 479 14.80 -28.24 0.37
C VAL A 479 14.55 -27.66 -1.02
N ILE A 480 13.96 -28.43 -1.93
CA ILE A 480 13.59 -27.98 -3.27
C ILE A 480 12.56 -26.84 -3.18
N GLU A 481 11.53 -27.02 -2.37
CA GLU A 481 10.49 -26.01 -2.16
C GLU A 481 11.06 -24.70 -1.59
N ALA A 482 11.93 -24.77 -0.58
CA ALA A 482 12.59 -23.62 0.01
C ALA A 482 13.48 -22.87 -1.02
N GLN A 483 14.23 -23.61 -1.84
CA GLN A 483 15.04 -23.04 -2.90
C GLN A 483 14.20 -22.42 -4.01
N ALA A 484 13.12 -23.08 -4.42
CA ALA A 484 12.18 -22.58 -5.42
C ALA A 484 11.50 -21.29 -4.96
N ASN A 485 11.06 -21.24 -3.70
CA ASN A 485 10.49 -20.03 -3.09
C ASN A 485 11.50 -18.89 -3.06
N THR A 486 12.76 -19.18 -2.67
CA THR A 486 13.83 -18.17 -2.69
C THR A 486 14.02 -17.56 -4.07
N MET A 487 14.02 -18.41 -5.12
CA MET A 487 14.11 -17.93 -6.50
C MET A 487 12.87 -17.16 -6.95
N GLY A 488 11.68 -17.55 -6.49
CA GLY A 488 10.44 -16.79 -6.71
C GLY A 488 10.53 -15.37 -6.16
N PHE A 489 11.07 -15.19 -4.95
CA PHE A 489 11.32 -13.86 -4.37
C PHE A 489 12.35 -13.06 -5.18
N LYS A 490 13.46 -13.69 -5.58
CA LYS A 490 14.49 -13.05 -6.43
C LYS A 490 13.89 -12.55 -7.74
N ASP A 491 13.10 -13.36 -8.41
CA ASP A 491 12.40 -12.98 -9.64
C ASP A 491 11.37 -11.85 -9.39
N GLY A 492 10.74 -11.83 -8.23
CA GLY A 492 9.86 -10.73 -7.81
C GLY A 492 10.60 -9.39 -7.69
N PHE A 493 11.78 -9.36 -7.11
CA PHE A 493 12.63 -8.18 -7.07
C PHE A 493 13.11 -7.75 -8.46
N MET A 494 13.41 -8.72 -9.34
CA MET A 494 13.75 -8.44 -10.74
C MET A 494 12.56 -7.83 -11.49
N LEU A 495 11.33 -8.32 -11.28
CA LEU A 495 10.13 -7.73 -11.86
C LEU A 495 9.98 -6.27 -11.47
N LEU A 496 10.15 -5.93 -10.18
CA LEU A 496 10.13 -4.54 -9.73
C LEU A 496 11.18 -3.70 -10.46
N THR A 497 12.40 -4.23 -10.62
CA THR A 497 13.46 -3.56 -11.39
C THR A 497 13.02 -3.25 -12.81
N VAL A 498 12.50 -4.25 -13.53
CA VAL A 498 12.06 -4.09 -14.94
C VAL A 498 10.94 -3.06 -15.05
N VAL A 499 9.93 -3.12 -14.16
CA VAL A 499 8.80 -2.17 -14.16
C VAL A 499 9.30 -0.73 -13.95
N PHE A 500 10.26 -0.51 -13.04
CA PHE A 500 10.81 0.82 -12.78
C PHE A 500 11.70 1.32 -13.91
N ILE A 501 12.44 0.43 -14.60
CA ILE A 501 13.19 0.79 -15.81
C ILE A 501 12.23 1.16 -16.96
N LEU A 502 11.17 0.38 -17.17
CA LEU A 502 10.16 0.71 -18.20
C LEU A 502 9.46 2.05 -17.90
N ALA A 503 9.30 2.40 -16.62
CA ALA A 503 8.73 3.68 -16.20
C ALA A 503 9.61 4.90 -16.55
N LEU A 504 10.87 4.71 -16.99
CA LEU A 504 11.70 5.78 -17.54
C LEU A 504 11.08 6.37 -18.82
N ILE A 505 10.31 5.58 -19.59
CA ILE A 505 9.65 6.04 -20.81
C ILE A 505 8.67 7.20 -20.51
N PRO A 506 7.64 7.02 -19.66
CA PRO A 506 6.76 8.13 -19.30
C PRO A 506 7.48 9.22 -18.48
N ALA A 507 8.52 8.89 -17.69
CA ALA A 507 9.30 9.90 -16.96
C ALA A 507 10.00 10.86 -17.92
N TRP A 508 10.45 10.38 -19.07
CA TRP A 508 11.09 11.22 -20.07
C TRP A 508 10.15 12.27 -20.67
N THR A 509 8.86 12.02 -20.69
CA THR A 509 7.85 12.99 -21.18
C THR A 509 7.49 14.04 -20.14
N MET A 510 7.82 13.83 -18.84
CA MET A 510 7.67 14.84 -17.80
C MET A 510 8.69 15.97 -18.00
N GLY A 511 8.26 17.21 -17.99
CA GLY A 511 9.23 18.27 -17.75
C GLY A 511 9.56 19.23 -18.88
N ARG A 512 8.70 19.36 -19.88
CA ARG A 512 8.61 20.61 -20.63
C ARG A 512 7.33 21.36 -20.23
N VAL A 513 7.18 21.65 -18.93
CA VAL A 513 6.11 22.53 -18.45
C VAL A 513 6.46 23.94 -18.91
N LYS A 514 5.91 24.38 -20.03
CA LYS A 514 5.69 25.80 -20.22
C LYS A 514 4.73 26.23 -19.12
N SER A 515 5.15 27.12 -18.22
CA SER A 515 4.26 27.76 -17.26
C SER A 515 3.01 28.23 -18.01
N PRO A 516 1.80 28.00 -17.48
CA PRO A 516 0.61 28.56 -18.10
C PRO A 516 0.83 30.07 -18.27
N PRO A 517 0.38 30.67 -19.38
CA PRO A 517 0.58 32.11 -19.61
C PRO A 517 0.02 32.84 -18.38
N SER A 518 0.86 33.64 -17.75
CA SER A 518 0.45 34.49 -16.64
C SER A 518 -0.76 35.28 -17.11
N VAL A 519 -1.91 35.08 -16.44
CA VAL A 519 -3.07 35.96 -16.65
C VAL A 519 -2.58 37.37 -16.32
N ASN A 520 -2.37 38.13 -17.38
CA ASN A 520 -1.94 39.50 -17.33
C ASN A 520 -2.87 40.25 -16.36
N LYS A 521 -2.36 40.64 -15.21
CA LYS A 521 -3.00 41.64 -14.35
C LYS A 521 -3.04 42.95 -15.20
N LYS A 522 -4.09 43.11 -16.01
CA LYS A 522 -4.44 44.45 -16.48
C LYS A 522 -4.85 45.24 -15.26
N LYS A 523 -4.12 46.33 -15.10
CA LYS A 523 -4.28 47.41 -14.14
C LYS A 523 -5.75 47.88 -14.01
#